data_2365b6cce936d979a6b4294c4a179700
#
_entry.id   2365b6cce936d979a6b4294c4a179700
#
_cell.length_a   1.000
_cell.length_b   1.000
_cell.length_c   1.000
_cell.angle_alpha   90.00
_cell.angle_beta   90.00
_cell.angle_gamma   90.00
#
_symmetry.space_group_name_H-M   'P 1'
#
loop_
_entity.id
_entity.type
_entity.pdbx_description
1 polymer ?
#
loop_
_entity_poly.entity_id
_entity_poly.type
_entity_poly.pdbx_seq_one_letter_code
_entity_poly.pdbx_strand_id
1 'polypeptide(L)'
;MKRAVSLLRLVPVLCLGLLTPACGLFAAGASRTVVPSSDGARVAATPHAEDRAPGELRKVGDFSVHRFSGTYQKSPLTMTEEVVAKEDGLWVIDYTFEEQSGTTKLRVRFDPRTDSVVRAATLDGTKETAVQTAFFDKMIDRTSFAADGNDGQIASARGTCLVGPSELECETKTYSVRVGEQMAKLNVSRSASVPNGDVAGDITAADGTVIYRSELVEMGNGESPKLGVASR
;
A
#
# COMPACT_ATOMS: atom_id res chain seq x y z
N MET A 1 37.48 -29.48 -13.68
CA MET A 1 37.12 -29.06 -15.06
C MET A 1 36.77 -27.56 -15.02
N LYS A 2 37.70 -26.74 -15.53
CA LYS A 2 37.56 -25.26 -15.58
C LYS A 2 36.86 -24.92 -16.90
N ARG A 3 35.81 -24.11 -16.87
CA ARG A 3 35.26 -23.42 -18.05
C ARG A 3 35.32 -21.93 -17.86
N ALA A 4 36.00 -21.31 -18.81
CA ALA A 4 36.24 -19.90 -18.94
C ALA A 4 34.97 -19.11 -19.33
N VAL A 5 34.76 -17.93 -18.75
CA VAL A 5 33.72 -16.97 -19.14
C VAL A 5 34.38 -15.88 -19.99
N SER A 6 33.85 -15.74 -21.20
CA SER A 6 34.28 -14.79 -22.23
C SER A 6 33.68 -13.41 -21.95
N LEU A 7 34.54 -12.39 -21.85
CA LEU A 7 34.19 -10.99 -21.75
C LEU A 7 33.82 -10.42 -23.14
N LEU A 8 32.60 -9.95 -23.31
CA LEU A 8 32.20 -9.18 -24.50
C LEU A 8 32.30 -7.68 -24.19
N ARG A 9 33.21 -7.01 -24.88
CA ARG A 9 33.43 -5.55 -24.82
C ARG A 9 32.38 -4.83 -25.67
N LEU A 10 31.66 -3.88 -25.10
CA LEU A 10 30.84 -2.92 -25.82
C LEU A 10 31.64 -1.66 -26.12
N VAL A 11 31.63 -1.28 -27.39
CA VAL A 11 32.26 -0.08 -27.96
C VAL A 11 31.25 1.10 -27.85
N PRO A 12 31.66 2.31 -27.42
CA PRO A 12 30.80 3.48 -27.47
C PRO A 12 30.88 4.15 -28.85
N VAL A 13 29.71 4.36 -29.47
CA VAL A 13 29.56 5.17 -30.68
C VAL A 13 29.32 6.61 -30.26
N LEU A 14 30.28 7.46 -30.62
CA LEU A 14 30.28 8.92 -30.48
C LEU A 14 29.58 9.52 -31.70
N CYS A 15 28.40 10.14 -31.55
CA CYS A 15 27.83 10.99 -32.60
C CYS A 15 27.95 12.47 -32.22
N LEU A 16 28.89 13.14 -32.86
CA LEU A 16 28.96 14.62 -33.01
C LEU A 16 28.02 15.07 -34.13
N GLY A 17 27.27 16.13 -33.93
CA GLY A 17 26.50 16.73 -35.04
C GLY A 17 25.69 17.97 -34.68
N LEU A 18 26.34 19.12 -34.77
CA LEU A 18 25.94 20.39 -35.41
C LEU A 18 24.80 21.25 -34.78
N LEU A 19 25.28 22.42 -34.33
CA LEU A 19 24.59 23.66 -34.03
C LEU A 19 23.94 24.30 -35.28
N THR A 20 22.68 24.74 -35.15
CA THR A 20 22.16 25.88 -35.94
C THR A 20 21.31 26.78 -35.05
N PRO A 21 21.56 28.11 -35.01
CA PRO A 21 20.69 29.07 -34.35
C PRO A 21 19.65 29.61 -35.33
N ALA A 22 18.38 29.59 -34.98
CA ALA A 22 17.36 30.37 -35.66
C ALA A 22 16.52 31.14 -34.64
N CYS A 23 16.70 32.46 -34.61
CA CYS A 23 15.81 33.42 -33.98
C CYS A 23 14.42 33.36 -34.60
N GLY A 24 13.39 33.29 -33.78
CA GLY A 24 12.00 33.48 -34.16
C GLY A 24 11.17 33.89 -32.94
N LEU A 25 11.02 35.23 -32.74
CA LEU A 25 10.04 35.80 -31.84
C LEU A 25 8.63 35.49 -32.38
N PHE A 26 7.83 34.74 -31.64
CA PHE A 26 6.37 34.88 -31.65
C PHE A 26 5.84 34.64 -30.25
N ALA A 27 5.28 35.70 -29.66
CA ALA A 27 4.47 35.66 -28.49
C ALA A 27 3.12 35.04 -28.88
N ALA A 28 2.75 33.92 -28.25
CA ALA A 28 1.37 33.43 -28.24
C ALA A 28 1.18 32.50 -27.04
N GLY A 29 0.22 32.87 -26.23
CA GLY A 29 -0.57 32.16 -25.27
C GLY A 29 -0.03 30.82 -24.70
N ALA A 30 0.53 30.86 -23.50
CA ALA A 30 0.82 29.65 -22.74
C ALA A 30 -0.50 28.97 -22.30
N SER A 31 -1.07 28.13 -23.16
CA SER A 31 -1.94 27.08 -22.70
C SER A 31 -1.09 26.11 -21.89
N ARG A 32 -1.18 26.21 -20.57
CA ARG A 32 -0.66 25.17 -19.67
C ARG A 32 -1.42 23.89 -19.99
N THR A 33 -0.82 23.04 -20.79
CA THR A 33 -1.18 21.63 -20.86
C THR A 33 -0.82 21.05 -19.50
N VAL A 34 -1.82 20.87 -18.65
CA VAL A 34 -1.69 20.05 -17.44
C VAL A 34 -1.44 18.65 -17.96
N VAL A 35 -0.20 18.21 -17.89
CA VAL A 35 0.16 16.80 -18.05
C VAL A 35 -0.49 16.11 -16.85
N PRO A 36 -1.45 15.20 -17.03
CA PRO A 36 -1.94 14.43 -15.90
C PRO A 36 -0.76 13.60 -15.40
N SER A 37 -0.32 13.88 -14.17
CA SER A 37 0.56 13.00 -13.44
C SER A 37 -0.11 11.63 -13.41
N SER A 38 0.55 10.63 -13.95
CA SER A 38 0.15 9.24 -13.86
C SER A 38 0.42 8.75 -12.42
N ASP A 39 -0.36 9.25 -11.47
CA ASP A 39 -0.39 8.66 -10.14
C ASP A 39 -1.09 7.31 -10.28
N GLY A 40 -0.29 6.26 -10.36
CA GLY A 40 -0.77 4.89 -10.30
C GLY A 40 -1.60 4.73 -9.02
N ALA A 41 -2.87 4.32 -9.14
CA ALA A 41 -3.72 4.07 -8.00
C ALA A 41 -3.12 2.92 -7.19
N ARG A 42 -2.41 3.25 -6.10
CA ARG A 42 -1.96 2.27 -5.12
C ARG A 42 -3.15 1.90 -4.26
N VAL A 43 -3.57 0.65 -4.31
CA VAL A 43 -4.37 0.05 -3.24
C VAL A 43 -3.39 -0.32 -2.15
N ALA A 44 -3.03 0.65 -1.34
CA ALA A 44 -2.22 0.44 -0.17
C ALA A 44 -3.15 0.25 1.03
N ALA A 45 -2.86 -0.71 1.87
CA ALA A 45 -3.36 -0.71 3.25
C ALA A 45 -2.74 0.44 4.09
N THR A 46 -1.98 1.34 3.46
CA THR A 46 -1.43 2.54 4.08
C THR A 46 -2.28 3.76 3.74
N PRO A 47 -2.57 4.59 4.72
CA PRO A 47 -3.56 5.66 4.62
C PRO A 47 -3.12 6.76 3.65
N HIS A 48 -3.87 6.94 2.56
CA HIS A 48 -4.02 8.24 1.95
C HIS A 48 -5.31 8.87 2.48
N ALA A 49 -5.23 9.41 3.67
CA ALA A 49 -6.29 10.27 4.23
C ALA A 49 -6.09 11.67 3.65
N GLU A 50 -6.75 11.99 2.54
CA GLU A 50 -6.70 13.33 1.95
C GLU A 50 -7.37 14.43 2.82
N ASP A 51 -8.08 14.07 3.93
CA ASP A 51 -8.86 15.03 4.69
C ASP A 51 -8.69 15.01 6.23
N ARG A 52 -7.74 14.24 6.79
CA ARG A 52 -7.50 14.24 8.24
C ARG A 52 -6.02 14.15 8.54
N ALA A 53 -5.58 14.91 9.56
CA ALA A 53 -4.21 14.79 10.03
C ALA A 53 -3.94 13.33 10.45
N PRO A 54 -2.89 12.68 9.91
CA PRO A 54 -2.53 11.33 10.28
C PRO A 54 -2.36 11.22 11.80
N GLY A 55 -3.10 10.31 12.43
CA GLY A 55 -2.98 10.03 13.86
C GLY A 55 -3.99 10.68 14.80
N GLU A 56 -4.91 11.54 14.35
CA GLU A 56 -5.93 12.14 15.26
C GLU A 56 -6.91 11.12 15.85
N LEU A 57 -7.14 10.00 15.19
CA LEU A 57 -8.04 8.95 15.66
C LEU A 57 -7.32 7.78 16.34
N ARG A 58 -5.99 7.70 16.27
CA ARG A 58 -5.24 6.60 16.85
C ARG A 58 -5.07 6.74 18.35
N LYS A 59 -5.31 5.67 19.09
CA LYS A 59 -5.08 5.56 20.53
C LYS A 59 -4.22 4.35 20.82
N VAL A 60 -3.49 4.38 21.94
CA VAL A 60 -2.79 3.20 22.43
C VAL A 60 -3.81 2.11 22.74
N GLY A 61 -3.53 0.91 22.27
CA GLY A 61 -4.43 -0.23 22.33
C GLY A 61 -5.31 -0.40 21.09
N ASP A 62 -5.34 0.58 20.16
CA ASP A 62 -6.07 0.39 18.89
C ASP A 62 -5.37 -0.68 18.06
N PHE A 63 -6.17 -1.58 17.48
CA PHE A 63 -5.69 -2.58 16.54
C PHE A 63 -6.60 -2.68 15.31
N SER A 64 -6.01 -3.15 14.21
CA SER A 64 -6.72 -3.53 13.00
C SER A 64 -6.12 -4.80 12.40
N VAL A 65 -6.97 -5.66 11.85
CA VAL A 65 -6.57 -6.90 11.20
C VAL A 65 -7.02 -6.88 9.76
N HIS A 66 -6.08 -6.95 8.85
CA HIS A 66 -6.31 -6.96 7.41
C HIS A 66 -5.96 -8.32 6.83
N ARG A 67 -6.77 -8.80 5.89
CA ARG A 67 -6.50 -9.99 5.08
C ARG A 67 -6.26 -9.58 3.64
N PHE A 68 -5.21 -10.15 3.04
CA PHE A 68 -4.83 -9.94 1.65
C PHE A 68 -4.86 -11.25 0.88
N SER A 69 -5.42 -11.23 -0.33
CA SER A 69 -5.59 -12.41 -1.16
C SER A 69 -5.70 -12.02 -2.65
N GLY A 70 -5.89 -13.01 -3.51
CA GLY A 70 -6.00 -12.84 -4.96
C GLY A 70 -4.89 -13.57 -5.70
N THR A 71 -4.95 -13.57 -7.04
CA THR A 71 -3.98 -14.30 -7.87
C THR A 71 -2.58 -13.68 -7.85
N TYR A 72 -2.47 -12.40 -7.47
CA TYR A 72 -1.21 -11.70 -7.28
C TYR A 72 -0.39 -12.27 -6.11
N GLN A 73 -1.07 -12.77 -5.09
CA GLN A 73 -0.42 -13.34 -3.91
C GLN A 73 -0.34 -14.86 -4.02
N LYS A 74 0.86 -15.42 -3.78
CA LYS A 74 1.06 -16.88 -3.79
C LYS A 74 0.30 -17.60 -2.66
N SER A 75 0.08 -16.91 -1.55
CA SER A 75 -0.69 -17.38 -0.38
C SER A 75 -1.36 -16.19 0.30
N PRO A 76 -2.52 -16.39 0.94
CA PRO A 76 -3.13 -15.36 1.75
C PRO A 76 -2.17 -14.84 2.82
N LEU A 77 -2.22 -13.54 3.06
CA LEU A 77 -1.45 -12.84 4.08
C LEU A 77 -2.43 -12.17 5.04
N THR A 78 -2.22 -12.33 6.33
CA THR A 78 -2.91 -11.54 7.35
C THR A 78 -1.91 -10.57 7.98
N MET A 79 -2.31 -9.32 8.11
CA MET A 79 -1.53 -8.28 8.78
C MET A 79 -2.34 -7.75 9.95
N THR A 80 -1.78 -7.80 11.14
CA THR A 80 -2.29 -7.11 12.32
C THR A 80 -1.43 -5.88 12.58
N GLU A 81 -2.07 -4.73 12.73
CA GLU A 81 -1.47 -3.49 13.19
C GLU A 81 -1.98 -3.22 14.61
N GLU A 82 -1.09 -2.92 15.57
CA GLU A 82 -1.43 -2.60 16.94
C GLU A 82 -0.64 -1.39 17.43
N VAL A 83 -1.32 -0.38 17.95
CA VAL A 83 -0.68 0.79 18.56
C VAL A 83 -0.34 0.47 20.01
N VAL A 84 0.92 0.14 20.27
CA VAL A 84 1.37 -0.35 21.58
C VAL A 84 1.80 0.76 22.55
N ALA A 85 2.25 1.91 22.02
CA ALA A 85 2.67 3.05 22.85
C ALA A 85 2.68 4.37 22.06
N LYS A 86 2.85 5.47 22.80
CA LYS A 86 3.22 6.79 22.26
C LYS A 86 4.44 7.28 23.02
N GLU A 87 5.59 7.43 22.35
CA GLU A 87 6.89 7.80 22.92
C GLU A 87 7.41 9.05 22.20
N ASP A 88 7.73 10.11 22.92
CA ASP A 88 8.31 11.36 22.38
C ASP A 88 7.56 11.96 21.18
N GLY A 89 6.23 11.78 21.16
CA GLY A 89 5.38 12.24 20.06
C GLY A 89 5.30 11.27 18.88
N LEU A 90 6.05 10.16 18.90
CA LEU A 90 5.99 9.09 17.92
C LEU A 90 4.96 8.03 18.35
N TRP A 91 4.26 7.46 17.39
CA TRP A 91 3.49 6.24 17.61
C TRP A 91 4.43 5.02 17.54
N VAL A 92 4.32 4.14 18.52
CA VAL A 92 4.95 2.82 18.50
C VAL A 92 3.90 1.82 18.05
N ILE A 93 4.13 1.21 16.90
CA ILE A 93 3.16 0.35 16.24
C ILE A 93 3.81 -1.01 15.98
N ASP A 94 3.15 -2.07 16.44
CA ASP A 94 3.54 -3.44 16.15
C ASP A 94 2.75 -3.95 14.94
N TYR A 95 3.47 -4.48 13.96
CA TYR A 95 2.93 -5.17 12.79
C TYR A 95 3.22 -6.66 12.92
N THR A 96 2.20 -7.47 12.81
CA THR A 96 2.32 -8.93 12.72
C THR A 96 1.86 -9.37 11.34
N PHE A 97 2.75 -9.98 10.56
CA PHE A 97 2.46 -10.56 9.25
C PHE A 97 2.42 -12.07 9.38
N GLU A 98 1.27 -12.66 9.12
CA GLU A 98 1.04 -14.11 9.20
C GLU A 98 0.79 -14.69 7.81
N GLU A 99 1.59 -15.68 7.45
CA GLU A 99 1.54 -16.42 6.20
C GLU A 99 1.64 -17.91 6.46
N GLN A 100 1.39 -18.71 5.41
CA GLN A 100 1.59 -20.15 5.48
C GLN A 100 3.06 -20.53 5.82
N SER A 101 4.02 -19.68 5.45
CA SER A 101 5.46 -19.88 5.70
C SER A 101 5.88 -19.52 7.12
N GLY A 102 5.06 -18.83 7.89
CA GLY A 102 5.35 -18.40 9.26
C GLY A 102 4.89 -16.99 9.59
N THR A 103 5.34 -16.49 10.73
CA THR A 103 4.97 -15.18 11.26
C THR A 103 6.19 -14.28 11.34
N THR A 104 6.07 -13.05 10.84
CA THR A 104 7.07 -11.99 11.01
C THR A 104 6.46 -10.88 11.85
N LYS A 105 7.18 -10.44 12.89
CA LYS A 105 6.75 -9.31 13.72
C LYS A 105 7.72 -8.15 13.60
N LEU A 106 7.18 -6.96 13.39
CA LEU A 106 7.94 -5.71 13.28
C LEU A 106 7.36 -4.69 14.24
N ARG A 107 8.24 -3.93 14.89
CA ARG A 107 7.89 -2.71 15.63
C ARG A 107 8.43 -1.51 14.88
N VAL A 108 7.59 -0.53 14.66
CA VAL A 108 7.98 0.73 14.04
C VAL A 108 7.71 1.91 14.97
N ARG A 109 8.54 2.94 14.84
CA ARG A 109 8.26 4.26 15.40
C ARG A 109 7.90 5.19 14.27
N PHE A 110 6.65 5.63 14.29
CA PHE A 110 6.02 6.44 13.23
C PHE A 110 5.86 7.87 13.71
N ASP A 111 6.33 8.84 12.94
CA ASP A 111 6.11 10.27 13.18
C ASP A 111 4.86 10.76 12.43
N PRO A 112 3.75 11.05 13.14
CA PRO A 112 2.52 11.50 12.50
C PRO A 112 2.62 12.90 11.86
N ARG A 113 3.66 13.68 12.20
CA ARG A 113 3.86 15.04 11.65
C ARG A 113 4.49 15.00 10.26
N THR A 114 5.31 13.99 10.01
CA THR A 114 6.04 13.82 8.73
C THR A 114 5.49 12.64 7.92
N ASP A 115 4.49 11.93 8.45
CA ASP A 115 3.88 10.73 7.87
C ASP A 115 4.93 9.68 7.48
N SER A 116 5.91 9.43 8.38
CA SER A 116 7.04 8.57 8.06
C SER A 116 7.45 7.65 9.19
N VAL A 117 7.98 6.48 8.82
CA VAL A 117 8.64 5.56 9.76
C VAL A 117 10.05 6.05 10.02
N VAL A 118 10.33 6.41 11.28
CA VAL A 118 11.65 6.91 11.74
C VAL A 118 12.57 5.77 12.15
N ARG A 119 11.99 4.66 12.63
CA ARG A 119 12.74 3.49 13.11
C ARG A 119 11.92 2.22 12.92
N ALA A 120 12.61 1.14 12.55
CA ALA A 120 12.03 -0.20 12.47
C ALA A 120 12.91 -1.23 13.20
N ALA A 121 12.26 -2.24 13.77
CA ALA A 121 12.91 -3.38 14.40
C ALA A 121 12.10 -4.66 14.17
N THR A 122 12.77 -5.81 14.06
CA THR A 122 12.09 -7.10 14.18
C THR A 122 11.90 -7.44 15.65
N LEU A 123 10.79 -8.16 15.96
CA LEU A 123 10.50 -8.66 17.31
C LEU A 123 10.66 -10.18 17.37
N ASP A 124 11.44 -10.62 18.36
CA ASP A 124 11.51 -12.02 18.80
C ASP A 124 11.11 -12.06 20.29
N GLY A 125 9.85 -12.41 20.55
CA GLY A 125 9.23 -12.18 21.85
C GLY A 125 9.22 -10.69 22.19
N THR A 126 9.93 -10.29 23.25
CA THR A 126 10.10 -8.89 23.67
C THR A 126 11.41 -8.25 23.16
N LYS A 127 12.28 -9.03 22.52
CA LYS A 127 13.57 -8.56 22.04
C LYS A 127 13.44 -7.84 20.71
N GLU A 128 13.83 -6.57 20.69
CA GLU A 128 13.94 -5.76 19.47
C GLU A 128 15.32 -5.93 18.82
N THR A 129 15.33 -6.17 17.51
CA THR A 129 16.55 -6.11 16.70
C THR A 129 16.33 -5.09 15.60
N ALA A 130 17.11 -3.99 15.64
CA ALA A 130 16.96 -2.89 14.68
C ALA A 130 17.18 -3.38 13.24
N VAL A 131 16.33 -2.91 12.33
CA VAL A 131 16.42 -3.14 10.89
C VAL A 131 16.34 -1.81 10.15
N GLN A 132 16.74 -1.81 8.87
CA GLN A 132 16.55 -0.65 8.01
C GLN A 132 15.05 -0.44 7.74
N THR A 133 14.59 0.80 7.63
CA THR A 133 13.19 1.13 7.32
C THR A 133 12.75 0.51 5.99
N ALA A 134 13.65 0.43 5.00
CA ALA A 134 13.40 -0.26 3.74
C ALA A 134 12.98 -1.74 3.89
N PHE A 135 13.31 -2.39 5.02
CA PHE A 135 12.79 -3.73 5.30
C PHE A 135 11.31 -3.69 5.65
N PHE A 136 10.88 -2.69 6.44
CA PHE A 136 9.47 -2.45 6.71
C PHE A 136 8.71 -2.11 5.43
N ASP A 137 9.25 -1.18 4.61
CA ASP A 137 8.63 -0.79 3.33
C ASP A 137 8.39 -2.03 2.44
N LYS A 138 9.39 -2.92 2.35
CA LYS A 138 9.26 -4.17 1.60
C LYS A 138 8.18 -5.11 2.15
N MET A 139 7.95 -5.14 3.46
CA MET A 139 6.87 -5.94 4.05
C MET A 139 5.50 -5.32 3.76
N ILE A 140 5.39 -3.98 3.84
CA ILE A 140 4.16 -3.26 3.48
C ILE A 140 3.87 -3.38 1.98
N ASP A 141 4.87 -3.32 1.10
CA ASP A 141 4.68 -3.50 -0.34
C ASP A 141 4.01 -4.84 -0.69
N ARG A 142 4.13 -5.85 0.18
CA ARG A 142 3.44 -7.15 0.01
C ARG A 142 1.94 -7.09 0.32
N THR A 143 1.51 -6.06 1.05
CA THR A 143 0.10 -5.82 1.39
C THR A 143 -0.57 -4.85 0.42
N SER A 144 0.14 -4.39 -0.60
CA SER A 144 -0.35 -3.43 -1.58
C SER A 144 -0.21 -3.96 -3.00
N PHE A 145 -1.07 -3.50 -3.87
CA PHE A 145 -1.00 -3.72 -5.30
C PHE A 145 -1.14 -2.37 -6.02
N ALA A 146 -0.22 -2.07 -6.93
CA ALA A 146 -0.30 -0.90 -7.78
C ALA A 146 -0.74 -1.32 -9.19
N ALA A 147 -1.85 -0.75 -9.68
CA ALA A 147 -2.23 -0.89 -11.08
C ALA A 147 -1.26 -0.09 -11.97
N ASP A 148 -1.01 -0.58 -13.19
CA ASP A 148 -0.11 0.06 -14.14
C ASP A 148 -0.66 1.37 -14.73
N GLY A 149 -2.00 1.56 -14.64
CA GLY A 149 -2.67 2.77 -15.08
C GLY A 149 -4.03 2.93 -14.42
N ASN A 150 -4.48 4.18 -14.27
CA ASN A 150 -5.79 4.54 -13.75
C ASN A 150 -6.50 5.43 -14.80
N ASP A 151 -7.56 4.90 -15.41
CA ASP A 151 -8.33 5.59 -16.45
C ASP A 151 -9.49 6.43 -15.85
N GLY A 152 -9.56 6.49 -14.51
CA GLY A 152 -10.47 7.34 -13.76
C GLY A 152 -11.58 6.61 -13.03
N GLN A 153 -12.29 7.38 -12.21
CA GLN A 153 -13.43 6.90 -11.44
C GLN A 153 -14.65 6.72 -12.37
N ILE A 154 -15.27 5.53 -12.30
CA ILE A 154 -16.43 5.16 -13.11
C ILE A 154 -17.73 5.06 -12.30
N ALA A 155 -17.63 4.89 -10.97
CA ALA A 155 -18.78 4.85 -10.08
C ALA A 155 -18.41 5.27 -8.65
N SER A 156 -19.42 5.71 -7.88
CA SER A 156 -19.36 5.87 -6.43
C SER A 156 -20.72 5.49 -5.84
N ALA A 157 -20.70 4.79 -4.70
CA ALA A 157 -21.89 4.40 -3.97
C ALA A 157 -21.65 4.53 -2.46
N ARG A 158 -22.68 4.91 -1.71
CA ARG A 158 -22.70 4.84 -0.25
C ARG A 158 -23.48 3.63 0.20
N GLY A 159 -23.04 2.98 1.24
CA GLY A 159 -23.66 1.78 1.77
C GLY A 159 -23.07 1.38 3.12
N THR A 160 -23.27 0.13 3.50
CA THR A 160 -22.76 -0.45 4.74
C THR A 160 -21.67 -1.48 4.42
N CYS A 161 -20.57 -1.41 5.16
CA CYS A 161 -19.52 -2.43 5.18
C CYS A 161 -19.61 -3.23 6.49
N LEU A 162 -19.33 -4.52 6.41
CA LEU A 162 -19.20 -5.38 7.57
C LEU A 162 -17.72 -5.54 7.94
N VAL A 163 -17.38 -5.25 9.20
CA VAL A 163 -16.04 -5.47 9.76
C VAL A 163 -16.20 -6.28 11.04
N GLY A 164 -15.91 -7.59 10.97
CA GLY A 164 -16.28 -8.52 12.03
C GLY A 164 -17.78 -8.46 12.31
N PRO A 165 -18.21 -8.22 13.56
CA PRO A 165 -19.63 -8.10 13.91
C PRO A 165 -20.19 -6.69 13.69
N SER A 166 -19.37 -5.71 13.28
CA SER A 166 -19.75 -4.31 13.22
C SER A 166 -20.18 -3.90 11.82
N GLU A 167 -21.24 -3.08 11.74
CA GLU A 167 -21.66 -2.40 10.53
C GLU A 167 -21.12 -0.98 10.52
N LEU A 168 -20.47 -0.59 9.43
CA LEU A 168 -19.88 0.74 9.23
C LEU A 168 -20.52 1.42 8.02
N GLU A 169 -20.76 2.73 8.11
CA GLU A 169 -21.06 3.51 6.91
C GLU A 169 -19.83 3.59 6.02
N CYS A 170 -19.99 3.25 4.74
CA CYS A 170 -18.92 3.21 3.76
C CYS A 170 -19.26 3.99 2.49
N GLU A 171 -18.23 4.58 1.90
CA GLU A 171 -18.24 5.02 0.52
C GLU A 171 -17.37 4.07 -0.30
N THR A 172 -17.95 3.45 -1.35
CA THR A 172 -17.22 2.62 -2.30
C THR A 172 -17.05 3.38 -3.60
N LYS A 173 -15.80 3.57 -4.03
CA LYS A 173 -15.43 4.15 -5.32
C LYS A 173 -14.91 3.05 -6.24
N THR A 174 -15.39 3.06 -7.49
CA THR A 174 -14.95 2.14 -8.53
C THR A 174 -14.17 2.90 -9.58
N TYR A 175 -13.02 2.37 -9.95
CA TYR A 175 -12.14 2.93 -10.97
C TYR A 175 -11.93 1.93 -12.09
N SER A 176 -11.76 2.43 -13.32
CA SER A 176 -11.20 1.65 -14.41
C SER A 176 -9.68 1.72 -14.32
N VAL A 177 -9.01 0.57 -14.23
CA VAL A 177 -7.57 0.48 -14.08
C VAL A 177 -6.98 -0.49 -15.08
N ARG A 178 -5.68 -0.40 -15.31
CA ARG A 178 -4.94 -1.33 -16.17
C ARG A 178 -3.96 -2.14 -15.34
N VAL A 179 -3.93 -3.45 -15.59
CA VAL A 179 -3.01 -4.40 -14.98
C VAL A 179 -2.36 -5.20 -16.11
N GLY A 180 -1.09 -4.94 -16.37
CA GLY A 180 -0.43 -5.38 -17.60
C GLY A 180 -1.13 -4.83 -18.84
N GLU A 181 -1.54 -5.71 -19.75
CA GLU A 181 -2.28 -5.35 -20.95
C GLU A 181 -3.81 -5.41 -20.78
N GLN A 182 -4.30 -5.79 -19.59
CA GLN A 182 -5.72 -6.03 -19.34
C GLN A 182 -6.37 -4.88 -18.60
N MET A 183 -7.64 -4.58 -18.98
CA MET A 183 -8.51 -3.70 -18.21
C MET A 183 -9.08 -4.46 -17.02
N ALA A 184 -9.14 -3.77 -15.89
CA ALA A 184 -9.68 -4.29 -14.64
C ALA A 184 -10.50 -3.22 -13.93
N LYS A 185 -11.28 -3.64 -12.93
CA LYS A 185 -11.99 -2.75 -12.02
C LYS A 185 -11.31 -2.75 -10.68
N LEU A 186 -11.02 -1.55 -10.15
CA LEU A 186 -10.59 -1.35 -8.79
C LEU A 186 -11.78 -0.81 -7.99
N ASN A 187 -12.20 -1.53 -6.95
CA ASN A 187 -13.13 -1.05 -5.95
C ASN A 187 -12.36 -0.69 -4.68
N VAL A 188 -12.66 0.47 -4.09
CA VAL A 188 -12.10 0.91 -2.82
C VAL A 188 -13.25 1.33 -1.93
N SER A 189 -13.40 0.67 -0.77
CA SER A 189 -14.40 0.99 0.25
C SER A 189 -13.73 1.65 1.44
N ARG A 190 -14.21 2.82 1.81
CA ARG A 190 -13.68 3.62 2.91
C ARG A 190 -14.76 3.98 3.92
N SER A 191 -14.38 4.08 5.20
CA SER A 191 -15.24 4.53 6.28
C SER A 191 -14.53 5.57 7.14
N ALA A 192 -15.27 6.62 7.51
CA ALA A 192 -14.77 7.63 8.42
C ALA A 192 -14.58 7.10 9.86
N SER A 193 -15.16 5.95 10.19
CA SER A 193 -15.04 5.30 11.50
C SER A 193 -13.75 4.48 11.65
N VAL A 194 -13.01 4.26 10.56
CA VAL A 194 -11.73 3.53 10.57
C VAL A 194 -10.58 4.52 10.64
N PRO A 195 -9.59 4.35 11.51
CA PRO A 195 -8.49 5.31 11.69
C PRO A 195 -7.74 5.64 10.39
N ASN A 196 -7.52 4.64 9.54
CA ASN A 196 -6.87 4.82 8.24
C ASN A 196 -7.88 5.02 7.10
N GLY A 197 -9.17 4.94 7.39
CA GLY A 197 -10.25 5.07 6.41
C GLY A 197 -10.49 3.81 5.58
N ASP A 198 -9.51 2.95 5.35
CA ASP A 198 -9.60 1.85 4.39
C ASP A 198 -10.25 0.62 5.02
N VAL A 199 -11.37 0.17 4.42
CA VAL A 199 -12.14 -1.00 4.86
C VAL A 199 -11.91 -2.19 3.93
N ALA A 200 -11.97 -1.96 2.63
CA ALA A 200 -11.74 -3.01 1.64
C ALA A 200 -11.23 -2.43 0.32
N GLY A 201 -10.51 -3.25 -0.41
CA GLY A 201 -10.10 -2.96 -1.78
C GLY A 201 -10.00 -4.23 -2.60
N ASP A 202 -10.47 -4.21 -3.85
CA ASP A 202 -10.25 -5.32 -4.77
C ASP A 202 -9.98 -4.84 -6.18
N ILE A 203 -9.16 -5.62 -6.89
CA ILE A 203 -8.95 -5.49 -8.32
C ILE A 203 -9.45 -6.76 -8.99
N THR A 204 -10.43 -6.60 -9.87
CA THR A 204 -11.08 -7.69 -10.57
C THR A 204 -10.93 -7.51 -12.08
N ALA A 205 -10.38 -8.51 -12.77
CA ALA A 205 -10.27 -8.56 -14.21
C ALA A 205 -11.64 -8.66 -14.89
N ALA A 206 -11.69 -8.42 -16.20
CA ALA A 206 -12.94 -8.46 -16.97
C ALA A 206 -13.64 -9.83 -16.96
N ASP A 207 -12.88 -10.91 -16.79
CA ASP A 207 -13.39 -12.29 -16.68
C ASP A 207 -13.88 -12.65 -15.27
N GLY A 208 -13.83 -11.72 -14.31
CA GLY A 208 -14.20 -11.93 -12.91
C GLY A 208 -13.09 -12.47 -12.02
N THR A 209 -11.89 -12.69 -12.56
CA THR A 209 -10.74 -13.12 -11.75
C THR A 209 -10.34 -12.04 -10.77
N VAL A 210 -10.28 -12.36 -9.48
CA VAL A 210 -9.79 -11.45 -8.44
C VAL A 210 -8.26 -11.47 -8.48
N ILE A 211 -7.67 -10.38 -8.94
CA ILE A 211 -6.21 -10.20 -9.02
C ILE A 211 -5.66 -9.89 -7.64
N TYR A 212 -6.30 -8.97 -6.93
CA TYR A 212 -5.93 -8.53 -5.59
C TYR A 212 -7.17 -8.25 -4.78
N ARG A 213 -7.11 -8.55 -3.47
CA ARG A 213 -8.15 -8.19 -2.50
C ARG A 213 -7.52 -7.88 -1.15
N SER A 214 -7.95 -6.79 -0.54
CA SER A 214 -7.69 -6.43 0.86
C SER A 214 -9.00 -6.26 1.60
N GLU A 215 -9.09 -6.75 2.83
CA GLU A 215 -10.28 -6.68 3.67
C GLU A 215 -9.87 -6.38 5.11
N LEU A 216 -10.45 -5.36 5.73
CA LEU A 216 -10.40 -5.15 7.17
C LEU A 216 -11.36 -6.16 7.81
N VAL A 217 -10.82 -7.18 8.46
CA VAL A 217 -11.62 -8.27 9.04
C VAL A 217 -11.98 -8.05 10.49
N GLU A 218 -11.18 -7.26 11.19
CA GLU A 218 -11.42 -6.92 12.59
C GLU A 218 -10.73 -5.61 12.96
N MET A 219 -11.30 -4.87 13.88
CA MET A 219 -10.68 -3.70 14.51
C MET A 219 -11.24 -3.52 15.92
N GLY A 220 -10.47 -2.89 16.78
CA GLY A 220 -10.89 -2.62 18.16
C GLY A 220 -9.87 -1.83 18.97
N ASN A 221 -10.12 -1.78 20.29
CA ASN A 221 -9.21 -1.22 21.27
C ASN A 221 -9.04 -2.25 22.40
N GLY A 222 -7.80 -2.60 22.74
CA GLY A 222 -7.47 -3.63 23.71
C GLY A 222 -6.43 -4.61 23.16
N GLU A 223 -6.40 -5.83 23.68
CA GLU A 223 -5.53 -6.87 23.13
C GLU A 223 -6.03 -7.31 21.76
N SER A 224 -5.16 -7.27 20.76
CA SER A 224 -5.47 -7.80 19.43
C SER A 224 -5.74 -9.32 19.51
N PRO A 225 -6.73 -9.83 18.77
CA PRO A 225 -7.02 -11.24 18.78
C PRO A 225 -5.82 -12.04 18.27
N LYS A 226 -5.45 -13.09 18.96
CA LYS A 226 -4.50 -14.08 18.45
C LYS A 226 -5.23 -14.92 17.39
N LEU A 227 -5.15 -14.49 16.14
CA LEU A 227 -5.68 -15.25 15.03
C LEU A 227 -4.87 -16.55 14.92
N GLY A 228 -5.43 -17.63 15.43
CA GLY A 228 -4.88 -18.95 15.17
C GLY A 228 -4.97 -19.21 13.66
N VAL A 229 -3.87 -19.64 13.06
CA VAL A 229 -3.87 -20.15 11.68
C VAL A 229 -4.90 -21.28 11.67
N ALA A 230 -6.06 -21.03 11.05
CA ALA A 230 -7.05 -22.06 10.84
C ALA A 230 -6.41 -23.11 9.91
N SER A 231 -5.86 -24.17 10.51
CA SER A 231 -5.44 -25.36 9.79
C SER A 231 -6.69 -26.00 9.18
N ARG A 232 -6.84 -25.87 7.88
CA ARG A 232 -7.73 -26.70 7.05
C ARG A 232 -6.89 -27.58 6.16
#